data_ade848cd5d37dc95270f9bb21f4dc284
#
_entry.id   ade848cd5d37dc95270f9bb21f4dc284
#
_cell.length_a   1.000
_cell.length_b   1.000
_cell.length_c   1.000
_cell.angle_alpha   90.00
_cell.angle_beta   90.00
_cell.angle_gamma   90.00
#
_symmetry.space_group_name_H-M   'P 1'
#
loop_
_entity.id
_entity.type
_entity.pdbx_description
1 polymer ?
#
loop_
_entity_poly.entity_id
_entity_poly.type
_entity_poly.pdbx_seq_one_letter_code
_entity_poly.pdbx_strand_id
1 'polypeptide(L)'
;MRFQTVSLLALALVVAITAPAKAQTVTDGDTLRFGKERVRLWGIDAPEIHQRCPDRWLAGIEASRKMRSLIDGHEVTCENRGHDRYGRMIGLCRADGVDIQAAMVRAGMAWAFVRYSSDYVHEEAQAKAERLGVFAHGCEPAWEWRAERR
;
A
#
# COMPACT_ATOMS: atom_id res chain seq x y z
N MET A 1 20.99 14.95 67.78
CA MET A 1 21.52 14.34 66.52
C MET A 1 20.34 13.90 65.65
N ARG A 2 20.10 14.59 64.51
CA ARG A 2 19.05 14.21 63.56
C ARG A 2 19.75 13.55 62.37
N PHE A 3 19.47 12.27 62.13
CA PHE A 3 19.95 11.54 60.95
C PHE A 3 18.99 11.86 59.77
N GLN A 4 19.51 12.50 58.74
CA GLN A 4 18.80 12.68 57.49
C GLN A 4 19.04 11.41 56.64
N THR A 5 17.97 10.71 56.36
CA THR A 5 17.94 9.59 55.38
C THR A 5 17.85 10.17 53.96
N VAL A 6 18.95 10.02 53.21
CA VAL A 6 19.00 10.34 51.77
C VAL A 6 18.35 9.18 51.00
N SER A 7 17.16 9.43 50.43
CA SER A 7 16.48 8.45 49.58
C SER A 7 17.05 8.55 48.17
N LEU A 8 17.79 7.53 47.73
CA LEU A 8 18.25 7.39 46.35
C LEU A 8 17.09 6.88 45.45
N LEU A 9 16.49 7.76 44.69
CA LEU A 9 15.58 7.35 43.59
C LEU A 9 16.43 6.74 42.45
N ALA A 10 16.33 5.44 42.28
CA ALA A 10 16.88 4.75 41.12
C ALA A 10 15.98 5.02 39.91
N LEU A 11 16.46 5.81 38.95
CA LEU A 11 15.81 6.06 37.67
C LEU A 11 16.02 4.82 36.77
N ALA A 12 14.98 3.98 36.63
CA ALA A 12 15.03 2.84 35.75
C ALA A 12 14.93 3.32 34.29
N LEU A 13 16.02 3.24 33.55
CA LEU A 13 16.10 3.49 32.13
C LEU A 13 15.36 2.36 31.38
N VAL A 14 14.15 2.59 30.95
CA VAL A 14 13.39 1.66 30.07
C VAL A 14 13.99 1.75 28.67
N VAL A 15 14.86 0.80 28.32
CA VAL A 15 15.35 0.62 26.95
C VAL A 15 14.24 -0.03 26.16
N ALA A 16 13.52 0.73 25.35
CA ALA A 16 12.56 0.19 24.38
C ALA A 16 13.35 -0.55 23.29
N ILE A 17 13.30 -1.88 23.31
CA ILE A 17 13.83 -2.72 22.23
C ILE A 17 12.82 -2.65 21.08
N THR A 18 13.07 -1.78 20.10
CA THR A 18 12.32 -1.76 18.85
C THR A 18 12.74 -2.99 18.04
N ALA A 19 11.81 -3.94 17.83
CA ALA A 19 12.03 -5.03 16.90
C ALA A 19 12.27 -4.42 15.49
N PRO A 20 13.25 -4.93 14.70
CA PRO A 20 13.48 -4.44 13.35
C PRO A 20 12.19 -4.63 12.54
N ALA A 21 11.71 -3.56 11.95
CA ALA A 21 10.59 -3.63 11.00
C ALA A 21 10.94 -4.65 9.92
N LYS A 22 10.04 -5.62 9.66
CA LYS A 22 10.27 -6.60 8.60
C LYS A 22 10.52 -5.84 7.31
N ALA A 23 11.63 -6.14 6.62
CA ALA A 23 11.95 -5.54 5.33
C ALA A 23 10.77 -5.75 4.37
N GLN A 24 10.17 -4.66 3.93
CA GLN A 24 9.06 -4.66 3.00
C GLN A 24 9.54 -4.32 1.60
N THR A 25 8.99 -4.99 0.60
CA THR A 25 9.31 -4.73 -0.80
C THR A 25 8.04 -4.66 -1.64
N VAL A 26 8.11 -3.92 -2.74
CA VAL A 26 7.03 -3.82 -3.72
C VAL A 26 7.19 -4.93 -4.75
N THR A 27 6.14 -5.74 -4.92
CA THR A 27 6.06 -6.71 -6.02
C THR A 27 5.54 -6.01 -7.29
N ASP A 28 4.42 -5.29 -7.14
CA ASP A 28 3.76 -4.48 -8.18
C ASP A 28 2.94 -3.36 -7.51
N GLY A 29 2.07 -2.69 -8.28
CA GLY A 29 1.30 -1.54 -7.79
C GLY A 29 0.26 -1.86 -6.72
N ASP A 30 -0.05 -3.13 -6.44
CA ASP A 30 -1.04 -3.52 -5.43
C ASP A 30 -0.66 -4.75 -4.60
N THR A 31 0.60 -5.15 -4.66
CA THR A 31 1.12 -6.30 -3.90
C THR A 31 2.42 -5.94 -3.19
N LEU A 32 2.38 -6.01 -1.86
CA LEU A 32 3.54 -5.86 -0.99
C LEU A 32 4.08 -7.23 -0.55
N ARG A 33 5.35 -7.25 -0.15
CA ARG A 33 5.99 -8.43 0.42
C ARG A 33 6.66 -8.08 1.75
N PHE A 34 6.38 -8.87 2.77
CA PHE A 34 7.01 -8.80 4.10
C PHE A 34 7.79 -10.11 4.33
N GLY A 35 9.06 -10.12 3.95
CA GLY A 35 9.86 -11.33 3.92
C GLY A 35 9.29 -12.36 2.93
N LYS A 36 8.75 -13.50 3.42
CA LYS A 36 8.12 -14.53 2.58
C LYS A 36 6.63 -14.30 2.33
N GLU A 37 5.98 -13.48 3.13
CA GLU A 37 4.56 -13.22 3.06
C GLU A 37 4.23 -12.20 1.96
N ARG A 38 3.22 -12.49 1.14
CA ARG A 38 2.70 -11.56 0.13
C ARG A 38 1.34 -11.06 0.56
N VAL A 39 1.17 -9.74 0.49
CA VAL A 39 -0.07 -9.05 0.83
C VAL A 39 -0.61 -8.37 -0.42
N ARG A 40 -1.78 -8.81 -0.88
CA ARG A 40 -2.56 -8.14 -1.91
C ARG A 40 -3.36 -7.02 -1.26
N LEU A 41 -3.26 -5.82 -1.77
CA LEU A 41 -3.95 -4.67 -1.20
C LEU A 41 -5.47 -4.77 -1.42
N TRP A 42 -6.22 -4.51 -0.36
CA TRP A 42 -7.67 -4.57 -0.32
C TRP A 42 -8.31 -3.51 -1.22
N GLY A 43 -9.37 -3.89 -1.96
CA GLY A 43 -10.29 -2.97 -2.63
C GLY A 43 -9.74 -2.18 -3.81
N ILE A 44 -8.50 -2.44 -4.24
CA ILE A 44 -7.89 -1.80 -5.40
C ILE A 44 -7.37 -2.82 -6.41
N ASP A 45 -7.19 -2.39 -7.65
CA ASP A 45 -6.51 -3.14 -8.71
C ASP A 45 -5.59 -2.19 -9.48
N ALA A 46 -4.28 -2.43 -9.42
CA ALA A 46 -3.28 -1.62 -10.08
C ALA A 46 -2.90 -2.20 -11.45
N PRO A 47 -2.34 -1.37 -12.35
CA PRO A 47 -1.80 -1.87 -13.61
C PRO A 47 -0.79 -2.99 -13.39
N GLU A 48 -0.85 -4.03 -14.23
CA GLU A 48 0.14 -5.10 -14.28
C GLU A 48 1.52 -4.53 -14.62
N ILE A 49 2.59 -5.13 -14.13
CA ILE A 49 3.97 -4.60 -14.27
C ILE A 49 4.35 -4.29 -15.72
N HIS A 50 3.83 -5.07 -16.67
CA HIS A 50 4.09 -4.89 -18.10
C HIS A 50 2.98 -4.13 -18.84
N GLN A 51 1.95 -3.69 -18.13
CA GLN A 51 0.84 -2.95 -18.72
C GLN A 51 1.29 -1.57 -19.18
N ARG A 52 0.91 -1.26 -20.43
CA ARG A 52 1.10 0.05 -21.07
C ARG A 52 -0.24 0.60 -21.51
N CYS A 53 -0.41 1.90 -21.41
CA CYS A 53 -1.57 2.60 -21.93
C CYS A 53 -1.42 2.84 -23.44
N PRO A 54 -2.48 3.26 -24.15
CA PRO A 54 -2.45 3.47 -25.60
C PRO A 54 -1.36 4.41 -26.09
N ASP A 55 -1.02 5.43 -25.30
CA ASP A 55 0.05 6.40 -25.56
C ASP A 55 1.47 5.90 -25.16
N ARG A 56 1.59 4.61 -24.82
CA ARG A 56 2.80 3.90 -24.36
C ARG A 56 3.26 4.25 -22.95
N TRP A 57 2.48 5.01 -22.19
CA TRP A 57 2.80 5.24 -20.79
C TRP A 57 2.94 3.92 -20.01
N LEU A 58 4.00 3.80 -19.20
CA LEU A 58 4.38 2.56 -18.52
C LEU A 58 3.58 2.38 -17.21
N ALA A 59 2.28 2.14 -17.33
CA ALA A 59 1.35 2.14 -16.22
C ALA A 59 1.80 1.29 -15.02
N GLY A 60 2.23 0.05 -15.25
CA GLY A 60 2.66 -0.86 -14.18
C GLY A 60 3.94 -0.40 -13.49
N ILE A 61 4.89 0.16 -14.25
CA ILE A 61 6.14 0.70 -13.70
C ILE A 61 5.84 1.92 -12.82
N GLU A 62 4.98 2.84 -13.30
CA GLU A 62 4.62 4.04 -12.55
C GLU A 62 3.82 3.72 -11.29
N ALA A 63 2.89 2.77 -11.36
CA ALA A 63 2.16 2.28 -10.19
C ALA A 63 3.12 1.68 -9.14
N SER A 64 4.08 0.85 -9.58
CA SER A 64 5.10 0.26 -8.68
C SER A 64 6.03 1.33 -8.09
N ARG A 65 6.38 2.36 -8.87
CA ARG A 65 7.19 3.49 -8.40
C ARG A 65 6.43 4.31 -7.33
N LYS A 66 5.16 4.59 -7.59
CA LYS A 66 4.31 5.28 -6.60
C LYS A 66 4.18 4.47 -5.32
N MET A 67 3.95 3.16 -5.42
CA MET A 67 3.90 2.28 -4.26
C MET A 67 5.19 2.36 -3.43
N ARG A 68 6.36 2.28 -4.07
CA ARG A 68 7.65 2.45 -3.35
C ARG A 68 7.71 3.78 -2.62
N SER A 69 7.34 4.88 -3.29
CA SER A 69 7.36 6.21 -2.66
C SER A 69 6.44 6.35 -1.45
N LEU A 70 5.40 5.51 -1.33
CA LEU A 70 4.49 5.51 -0.20
C LEU A 70 5.00 4.69 0.99
N ILE A 71 5.89 3.71 0.74
CA ILE A 71 6.34 2.81 1.80
C ILE A 71 7.81 2.99 2.19
N ASP A 72 8.65 3.58 1.34
CA ASP A 72 10.07 3.74 1.60
C ASP A 72 10.30 4.70 2.78
N GLY A 73 10.96 4.19 3.83
CA GLY A 73 11.23 4.95 5.05
C GLY A 73 10.05 5.05 6.03
N HIS A 74 8.91 4.39 5.74
CA HIS A 74 7.72 4.40 6.58
C HIS A 74 7.47 3.05 7.24
N GLU A 75 6.85 3.06 8.42
CA GLU A 75 6.35 1.85 9.06
C GLU A 75 5.04 1.43 8.40
N VAL A 76 5.03 0.24 7.78
CA VAL A 76 3.84 -0.30 7.12
C VAL A 76 3.20 -1.36 7.98
N THR A 77 1.92 -1.15 8.28
CA THR A 77 1.06 -2.11 8.98
C THR A 77 -0.11 -2.51 8.08
N CYS A 78 -0.53 -3.77 8.13
CA CYS A 78 -1.65 -4.29 7.35
C CYS A 78 -2.65 -5.00 8.24
N GLU A 79 -3.92 -4.62 8.13
CA GLU A 79 -5.04 -5.32 8.73
C GLU A 79 -5.48 -6.46 7.79
N ASN A 80 -5.53 -7.68 8.31
CA ASN A 80 -5.94 -8.84 7.52
C ASN A 80 -7.45 -8.81 7.23
N ARG A 81 -7.82 -8.81 5.96
CA ARG A 81 -9.20 -8.85 5.45
C ARG A 81 -9.57 -10.22 4.84
N GLY A 82 -8.70 -11.23 4.99
CA GLY A 82 -8.88 -12.57 4.46
C GLY A 82 -7.72 -13.01 3.57
N HIS A 83 -7.95 -14.06 2.79
CA HIS A 83 -6.96 -14.59 1.86
C HIS A 83 -7.60 -14.81 0.49
N ASP A 84 -6.82 -14.63 -0.55
CA ASP A 84 -7.26 -14.96 -1.91
C ASP A 84 -7.04 -16.45 -2.23
N ARG A 85 -7.52 -16.86 -3.40
CA ARG A 85 -7.39 -18.26 -3.88
C ARG A 85 -5.96 -18.73 -4.10
N TYR A 86 -4.99 -17.80 -4.10
CA TYR A 86 -3.55 -18.09 -4.25
C TYR A 86 -2.81 -18.09 -2.91
N GLY A 87 -3.53 -17.97 -1.79
CA GLY A 87 -3.00 -17.96 -0.44
C GLY A 87 -2.31 -16.65 -0.05
N ARG A 88 -2.46 -15.54 -0.82
CA ARG A 88 -1.99 -14.24 -0.41
C ARG A 88 -2.94 -13.65 0.63
N MET A 89 -2.40 -13.04 1.67
CA MET A 89 -3.20 -12.21 2.57
C MET A 89 -3.79 -11.03 1.79
N ILE A 90 -5.08 -10.78 1.97
CA ILE A 90 -5.71 -9.53 1.50
C ILE A 90 -5.63 -8.55 2.65
N GLY A 91 -4.93 -7.43 2.46
CA GLY A 91 -4.61 -6.49 3.54
C GLY A 91 -5.06 -5.06 3.28
N LEU A 92 -5.67 -4.44 4.29
CA LEU A 92 -5.81 -2.99 4.35
C LEU A 92 -4.55 -2.43 5.00
N CYS A 93 -3.70 -1.79 4.21
CA CYS A 93 -2.36 -1.38 4.63
C CYS A 93 -2.24 0.13 4.81
N ARG A 94 -1.47 0.52 5.82
CA ARG A 94 -1.17 1.92 6.15
C ARG A 94 0.33 2.11 6.29
N ALA A 95 0.83 3.24 5.78
CA ALA A 95 2.19 3.71 6.00
C ALA A 95 2.14 4.89 6.97
N ASP A 96 2.73 4.75 8.16
CA ASP A 96 2.62 5.73 9.25
C ASP A 96 1.18 6.20 9.50
N GLY A 97 0.21 5.27 9.43
CA GLY A 97 -1.22 5.54 9.62
C GLY A 97 -1.96 6.03 8.38
N VAL A 98 -1.29 6.37 7.28
CA VAL A 98 -1.91 6.81 6.02
C VAL A 98 -2.33 5.60 5.19
N ASP A 99 -3.58 5.57 4.72
CA ASP A 99 -4.12 4.51 3.87
C ASP A 99 -3.41 4.49 2.50
N ILE A 100 -2.65 3.42 2.26
CA ILE A 100 -1.85 3.25 1.04
C ILE A 100 -2.77 3.08 -0.18
N GLN A 101 -3.87 2.35 -0.04
CA GLN A 101 -4.81 2.08 -1.12
C GLN A 101 -5.49 3.37 -1.58
N ALA A 102 -5.99 4.16 -0.63
CA ALA A 102 -6.57 5.47 -0.91
C ALA A 102 -5.56 6.38 -1.64
N ALA A 103 -4.31 6.40 -1.19
CA ALA A 103 -3.25 7.19 -1.81
C ALA A 103 -2.91 6.72 -3.24
N MET A 104 -2.92 5.40 -3.51
CA MET A 104 -2.71 4.85 -4.85
C MET A 104 -3.84 5.23 -5.80
N VAL A 105 -5.09 5.05 -5.39
CA VAL A 105 -6.27 5.37 -6.22
C VAL A 105 -6.37 6.88 -6.45
N ARG A 106 -6.19 7.69 -5.40
CA ARG A 106 -6.23 9.16 -5.49
C ARG A 106 -5.17 9.73 -6.43
N ALA A 107 -4.02 9.06 -6.53
CA ALA A 107 -2.96 9.43 -7.50
C ALA A 107 -3.21 8.91 -8.92
N GLY A 108 -4.29 8.17 -9.17
CA GLY A 108 -4.56 7.52 -10.46
C GLY A 108 -3.57 6.39 -10.78
N MET A 109 -3.02 5.71 -9.76
CA MET A 109 -2.09 4.60 -9.93
C MET A 109 -2.72 3.23 -9.70
N ALA A 110 -4.02 3.22 -9.39
CA ALA A 110 -4.87 2.04 -9.30
C ALA A 110 -6.32 2.44 -9.53
N TRP A 111 -7.15 1.46 -9.86
CA TRP A 111 -8.61 1.58 -9.88
C TRP A 111 -9.21 1.10 -8.57
N ALA A 112 -10.35 1.69 -8.17
CA ALA A 112 -11.21 1.11 -7.15
C ALA A 112 -11.79 -0.20 -7.68
N PHE A 113 -11.54 -1.32 -6.97
CA PHE A 113 -11.99 -2.62 -7.42
C PHE A 113 -13.36 -2.95 -6.81
N VAL A 114 -14.39 -2.31 -7.34
CA VAL A 114 -15.77 -2.32 -6.83
C VAL A 114 -16.41 -3.71 -6.75
N ARG A 115 -15.82 -4.71 -7.39
CA ARG A 115 -16.24 -6.12 -7.26
C ARG A 115 -16.06 -6.65 -5.82
N TYR A 116 -15.13 -6.07 -5.06
CA TYR A 116 -14.83 -6.50 -3.68
C TYR A 116 -15.13 -5.43 -2.65
N SER A 117 -14.99 -4.14 -2.98
CA SER A 117 -15.21 -3.05 -2.05
C SER A 117 -15.53 -1.75 -2.78
N SER A 118 -16.40 -0.94 -2.21
CA SER A 118 -16.66 0.45 -2.64
C SER A 118 -15.82 1.49 -1.90
N ASP A 119 -14.88 1.08 -1.05
CA ASP A 119 -14.17 1.96 -0.12
C ASP A 119 -13.42 3.10 -0.82
N TYR A 120 -12.98 2.91 -2.06
CA TYR A 120 -12.12 3.85 -2.80
C TYR A 120 -12.76 4.50 -4.02
N VAL A 121 -14.08 4.41 -4.17
CA VAL A 121 -14.80 5.01 -5.33
C VAL A 121 -14.74 6.53 -5.32
N HIS A 122 -14.64 7.14 -4.14
CA HIS A 122 -14.52 8.60 -4.00
C HIS A 122 -13.14 9.08 -4.48
N GLU A 123 -12.07 8.43 -4.06
CA GLU A 123 -10.70 8.70 -4.49
C GLU A 123 -10.54 8.51 -5.99
N GLU A 124 -11.17 7.48 -6.55
CA GLU A 124 -11.18 7.25 -8.00
C GLU A 124 -11.92 8.37 -8.74
N ALA A 125 -13.07 8.81 -8.25
CA ALA A 125 -13.82 9.91 -8.85
C ALA A 125 -13.00 11.21 -8.89
N GLN A 126 -12.25 11.50 -7.82
CA GLN A 126 -11.35 12.65 -7.78
C GLN A 126 -10.20 12.51 -8.78
N ALA A 127 -9.55 11.34 -8.83
CA ALA A 127 -8.45 11.08 -9.77
C ALA A 127 -8.90 11.19 -11.23
N LYS A 128 -10.12 10.72 -11.54
CA LYS A 128 -10.76 10.89 -12.86
C LYS A 128 -11.03 12.34 -13.22
N ALA A 129 -11.60 13.11 -12.29
CA ALA A 129 -11.92 14.53 -12.51
C ALA A 129 -10.66 15.36 -12.79
N GLU A 130 -9.57 15.03 -12.08
CA GLU A 130 -8.27 15.69 -12.24
C GLU A 130 -7.40 15.08 -13.35
N ARG A 131 -7.88 14.03 -14.03
CA ARG A 131 -7.14 13.31 -15.09
C ARG A 131 -5.74 12.87 -14.65
N LEU A 132 -5.66 12.12 -13.55
CA LEU A 132 -4.39 11.65 -13.00
C LEU A 132 -4.07 10.22 -13.46
N GLY A 133 -2.79 9.94 -13.67
CA GLY A 133 -2.26 8.61 -13.92
C GLY A 133 -3.01 7.85 -15.01
N VAL A 134 -3.53 6.66 -14.72
CA VAL A 134 -4.25 5.81 -15.68
C VAL A 134 -5.40 6.52 -16.37
N PHE A 135 -6.03 7.50 -15.72
CA PHE A 135 -7.14 8.28 -16.29
C PHE A 135 -6.67 9.39 -17.25
N ALA A 136 -5.45 9.91 -17.06
CA ALA A 136 -4.82 10.84 -18.00
C ALA A 136 -4.43 10.15 -19.31
N HIS A 137 -3.96 8.90 -19.20
CA HIS A 137 -3.39 8.13 -20.31
C HIS A 137 -4.38 7.18 -20.98
N GLY A 138 -5.67 7.23 -20.59
CA GLY A 138 -6.72 6.40 -21.17
C GLY A 138 -6.47 4.90 -21.06
N CYS A 139 -5.88 4.48 -19.94
CA CYS A 139 -5.58 3.07 -19.72
C CYS A 139 -6.85 2.26 -19.50
N GLU A 140 -6.89 1.06 -20.08
CA GLU A 140 -7.90 0.06 -19.72
C GLU A 140 -7.66 -0.45 -18.29
N PRO A 141 -8.70 -0.78 -17.53
CA PRO A 141 -8.55 -1.37 -16.21
C PRO A 141 -7.74 -2.67 -16.23
N ALA A 142 -6.97 -2.93 -15.17
CA ALA A 142 -6.10 -4.10 -15.11
C ALA A 142 -6.83 -5.44 -15.28
N TRP A 143 -8.08 -5.55 -14.80
CA TRP A 143 -8.89 -6.76 -14.99
C TRP A 143 -9.32 -6.99 -16.44
N GLU A 144 -9.53 -5.94 -17.23
CA GLU A 144 -9.82 -6.01 -18.68
C GLU A 144 -8.55 -6.39 -19.43
N TRP A 145 -7.44 -5.72 -19.15
CA TRP A 145 -6.12 -6.01 -19.70
C TRP A 145 -5.73 -7.49 -19.53
N ARG A 146 -5.98 -8.05 -18.34
CA ARG A 146 -5.75 -9.49 -18.07
C ARG A 146 -6.69 -10.40 -18.84
N ALA A 147 -7.95 -10.00 -19.03
CA ALA A 147 -8.94 -10.81 -19.72
C ALA A 147 -8.60 -11.01 -21.20
N GLU A 148 -8.05 -9.99 -21.85
CA GLU A 148 -7.67 -10.03 -23.27
C GLU A 148 -6.40 -10.86 -23.55
N ARG A 149 -5.60 -11.16 -22.52
CA ARG A 149 -4.30 -11.84 -22.65
C ARG A 149 -4.27 -13.25 -22.02
N ARG A 150 -5.44 -13.86 -21.83
CA ARG A 150 -5.61 -15.23 -21.33
C ARG A 150 -5.73 -16.24 -22.45
#